data_61273559291a36168abf58e96451e60f
#
_entry.id   61273559291a36168abf58e96451e60f
#
_cell.length_a   1.000
_cell.length_b   1.000
_cell.length_c   1.000
_cell.angle_alpha   90.00
_cell.angle_beta   90.00
_cell.angle_gamma   90.00
#
_symmetry.space_group_name_H-M   'P 1'
#
loop_
_entity.id
_entity.type
_entity.pdbx_description
1 polymer ?
#
loop_
_entity_poly.entity_id
_entity_poly.type
_entity_poly.pdbx_seq_one_letter_code
_entity_poly.pdbx_strand_id
1 'polypeptide(L)'
;MKLISAIIRPFKLDEVREALGAAGVSGITVTEVKGFGRQKGHTELYRGAEYVVDFLPKIRIETAVTDDNVEAVIEALQGAAGTGKIGDGKIFVTALEQVVRILSLIHISEPTRRYA
;
A
#
# COMPACT_ATOMS: atom_id res chain seq x y z
N MET A 1 -6.87 4.40 -14.75
CA MET A 1 -6.13 3.51 -13.83
C MET A 1 -5.37 4.27 -12.80
N LYS A 2 -5.32 3.76 -11.62
CA LYS A 2 -4.57 4.35 -10.55
C LYS A 2 -3.67 3.33 -9.92
N LEU A 3 -2.55 3.79 -9.41
CA LEU A 3 -1.68 2.93 -8.63
C LEU A 3 -1.99 3.21 -7.17
N ILE A 4 -2.30 2.18 -6.42
CA ILE A 4 -2.50 2.32 -5.00
C ILE A 4 -1.30 1.72 -4.32
N SER A 5 -0.65 2.53 -3.49
CA SER A 5 0.54 2.10 -2.80
C SER A 5 0.26 2.29 -1.32
N ALA A 6 0.40 1.25 -0.53
CA ALA A 6 0.09 1.32 0.88
C ALA A 6 1.26 0.84 1.69
N ILE A 7 1.59 1.58 2.74
CA ILE A 7 2.64 1.18 3.67
C ILE A 7 1.91 0.69 4.90
N ILE A 8 2.13 -0.54 5.28
CA ILE A 8 1.39 -1.14 6.38
C ILE A 8 2.31 -1.84 7.36
N ARG A 9 1.78 -2.22 8.50
CA ARG A 9 2.53 -2.99 9.46
C ARG A 9 2.70 -4.40 8.91
N PRO A 10 3.85 -5.02 9.10
CA PRO A 10 4.12 -6.33 8.52
C PRO A 10 3.11 -7.40 8.93
N PHE A 11 2.67 -7.39 10.16
CA PHE A 11 1.79 -8.47 10.60
C PHE A 11 0.38 -8.33 10.06
N LYS A 12 0.09 -7.24 9.35
CA LYS A 12 -1.21 -7.10 8.74
C LYS A 12 -1.26 -7.59 7.30
N LEU A 13 -0.16 -8.06 6.77
CA LEU A 13 -0.11 -8.42 5.37
C LEU A 13 -1.16 -9.45 4.97
N ASP A 14 -1.33 -10.48 5.75
CA ASP A 14 -2.28 -11.52 5.36
C ASP A 14 -3.71 -11.03 5.35
N GLU A 15 -4.08 -10.23 6.34
CA GLU A 15 -5.41 -9.70 6.37
C GLU A 15 -5.64 -8.74 5.22
N VAL A 16 -4.65 -7.94 4.90
CA VAL A 16 -4.77 -7.01 3.80
C VAL A 16 -4.88 -7.76 2.48
N ARG A 17 -4.11 -8.80 2.31
CA ARG A 17 -4.19 -9.57 1.09
C ARG A 17 -5.57 -10.14 0.89
N GLU A 18 -6.16 -10.65 1.93
CA GLU A 18 -7.49 -11.20 1.81
C GLU A 18 -8.50 -10.12 1.50
N ALA A 19 -8.41 -8.99 2.18
CA ALA A 19 -9.36 -7.92 1.96
C ALA A 19 -9.27 -7.37 0.53
N LEU A 20 -8.05 -7.28 0.00
CA LEU A 20 -7.89 -6.80 -1.35
C LEU A 20 -8.47 -7.79 -2.35
N GLY A 21 -8.30 -9.07 -2.12
CA GLY A 21 -8.90 -10.06 -3.00
C GLY A 21 -10.42 -9.95 -3.01
N ALA A 22 -10.99 -9.72 -1.84
CA ALA A 22 -12.44 -9.57 -1.76
C ALA A 22 -12.91 -8.28 -2.45
N ALA A 23 -12.04 -7.30 -2.56
CA ALA A 23 -12.38 -6.06 -3.24
C ALA A 23 -12.10 -6.11 -4.73
N GLY A 24 -11.72 -7.27 -5.24
CA GLY A 24 -11.54 -7.42 -6.67
C GLY A 24 -10.12 -7.24 -7.15
N VAL A 25 -9.15 -7.15 -6.27
CA VAL A 25 -7.78 -6.97 -6.67
C VAL A 25 -7.17 -8.32 -6.94
N SER A 26 -6.65 -8.54 -8.12
CA SER A 26 -6.13 -9.84 -8.48
C SER A 26 -4.64 -9.98 -8.31
N GLY A 27 -3.92 -8.91 -8.24
CA GLY A 27 -2.48 -9.01 -8.10
C GLY A 27 -1.92 -7.89 -7.29
N ILE A 28 -0.93 -8.16 -6.48
CA ILE A 28 -0.29 -7.13 -5.71
C ILE A 28 1.20 -7.36 -5.74
N THR A 29 1.96 -6.30 -5.56
CA THR A 29 3.40 -6.39 -5.43
C THR A 29 3.73 -6.03 -3.99
N VAL A 30 4.57 -6.82 -3.36
CA VAL A 30 4.89 -6.62 -1.96
C VAL A 30 6.38 -6.36 -1.83
N THR A 31 6.74 -5.32 -1.10
CA THR A 31 8.14 -4.97 -0.89
C THR A 31 8.35 -4.72 0.59
N GLU A 32 9.44 -5.27 1.12
CA GLU A 32 9.77 -4.99 2.51
C GLU A 32 10.50 -3.67 2.56
N VAL A 33 10.08 -2.77 3.42
CA VAL A 33 10.67 -1.46 3.51
C VAL A 33 10.89 -1.11 4.97
N LYS A 34 11.58 -0.03 5.24
CA LYS A 34 11.78 0.43 6.59
C LYS A 34 11.23 1.82 6.68
N GLY A 35 10.48 2.08 7.70
CA GLY A 35 9.90 3.38 7.90
C GLY A 35 10.57 4.08 9.03
N PHE A 36 10.67 5.41 8.95
CA PHE A 36 11.19 6.16 10.04
C PHE A 36 10.22 7.29 10.24
N GLY A 37 9.78 7.47 11.45
CA GLY A 37 8.86 8.53 11.73
C GLY A 37 9.01 9.00 13.13
N ARG A 38 8.34 10.08 13.50
CA ARG A 38 8.38 10.54 14.79
C ARG A 38 7.60 9.70 15.68
N GLN A 39 8.16 9.12 16.64
CA GLN A 39 7.45 8.30 17.50
C GLN A 39 7.55 8.88 18.83
N LYS A 40 6.45 9.12 19.44
CA LYS A 40 6.40 9.61 20.66
C LYS A 40 7.07 8.87 21.67
N GLY A 41 7.78 9.40 22.49
CA GLY A 41 8.35 8.66 23.52
C GLY A 41 9.56 7.92 23.13
N HIS A 42 10.01 8.11 22.01
CA HIS A 42 11.03 7.33 21.60
C HIS A 42 12.27 8.03 21.79
N THR A 43 12.42 9.05 21.24
CA THR A 43 13.60 9.61 21.28
C THR A 43 13.97 10.36 22.41
N GLU A 44 13.12 10.83 23.08
CA GLU A 44 13.44 11.58 24.12
C GLU A 44 14.22 10.90 25.08
N LEU A 45 14.32 9.72 25.03
CA LEU A 45 14.99 9.05 25.97
C LEU A 45 16.43 9.18 25.79
N TYR A 46 16.86 9.50 24.78
CA TYR A 46 18.19 9.49 24.59
C TYR A 46 18.71 10.77 24.38
N ARG A 47 19.75 10.95 24.63
CA ARG A 47 20.21 12.01 24.48
C ARG A 47 21.10 11.93 23.55
N GLY A 48 21.27 12.34 22.97
CA GLY A 48 22.15 12.35 22.20
C GLY A 48 22.30 11.35 21.41
N ALA A 49 23.06 10.79 21.38
CA ALA A 49 23.27 9.87 20.57
C ALA A 49 22.43 8.99 20.30
N GLU A 50 21.98 8.67 21.05
CA GLU A 50 21.28 7.69 20.79
C GLU A 50 20.23 7.82 20.08
N TYR A 51 19.92 8.62 19.81
CA TYR A 51 18.82 8.72 19.23
C TYR A 51 18.90 8.14 18.08
N VAL A 52 19.16 7.32 17.88
CA VAL A 52 19.23 6.72 16.87
C VAL A 52 18.09 6.61 16.23
N VAL A 53 17.93 6.50 15.17
CA VAL A 53 16.85 6.32 14.57
C VAL A 53 16.27 5.16 14.54
N ASP A 54 15.17 5.00 14.61
CA ASP A 54 14.53 3.82 14.56
C ASP A 54 13.96 3.60 13.26
N PHE A 55 14.48 2.71 12.50
CA PHE A 55 13.89 2.31 11.25
C PHE A 55 13.08 1.10 11.56
N LEU A 56 11.81 1.23 11.49
CA LEU A 56 10.92 0.11 11.76
C LEU A 56 10.52 -0.61 10.49
N PRO A 57 10.43 -1.93 10.55
CA PRO A 57 10.05 -2.67 9.34
C PRO A 57 8.61 -2.40 8.98
N LYS A 58 8.37 -2.26 7.70
CA LYS A 58 7.03 -2.05 7.16
C LYS A 58 6.94 -2.82 5.85
N ILE A 59 5.74 -2.91 5.33
CA ILE A 59 5.51 -3.57 4.05
C ILE A 59 4.87 -2.55 3.13
N ARG A 60 5.33 -2.49 1.89
CA ARG A 60 4.67 -1.68 0.89
C ARG A 60 3.94 -2.60 -0.05
N ILE A 61 2.69 -2.35 -0.26
CA ILE A 61 1.87 -3.12 -1.17
C ILE A 61 1.46 -2.20 -2.29
N GLU A 62 1.59 -2.65 -3.53
CA GLU A 62 1.19 -1.83 -4.65
C GLU A 62 0.31 -2.62 -5.59
N THR A 63 -0.69 -1.98 -6.15
CA THR A 63 -1.57 -2.61 -7.11
C THR A 63 -2.17 -1.54 -8.01
N ALA A 64 -2.41 -1.87 -9.25
CA ALA A 64 -3.04 -0.96 -10.20
C ALA A 64 -4.51 -1.33 -10.27
N VAL A 65 -5.38 -0.35 -10.16
CA VAL A 65 -6.81 -0.61 -10.18
C VAL A 65 -7.51 0.38 -11.10
N THR A 66 -8.70 0.05 -11.51
CA THR A 66 -9.48 0.96 -12.34
C THR A 66 -9.99 2.08 -11.47
N ASP A 67 -10.27 3.22 -12.09
CA ASP A 67 -10.70 4.38 -11.34
C ASP A 67 -11.93 4.11 -10.50
N ASP A 68 -12.85 3.33 -11.01
CA ASP A 68 -14.09 3.11 -10.29
C ASP A 68 -13.92 2.10 -9.15
N ASN A 69 -12.77 1.49 -9.00
CA ASN A 69 -12.56 0.56 -7.91
C ASN A 69 -11.67 1.16 -6.80
N VAL A 70 -11.24 2.39 -6.97
CA VAL A 70 -10.33 2.99 -6.02
C VAL A 70 -10.92 3.08 -4.62
N GLU A 71 -12.14 3.54 -4.52
CA GLU A 71 -12.72 3.72 -3.18
C GLU A 71 -12.89 2.41 -2.46
N ALA A 72 -13.30 1.38 -3.18
CA ALA A 72 -13.48 0.07 -2.55
C ALA A 72 -12.14 -0.47 -2.05
N VAL A 73 -11.09 -0.23 -2.80
CA VAL A 73 -9.77 -0.72 -2.42
C VAL A 73 -9.26 0.06 -1.22
N ILE A 74 -9.46 1.36 -1.19
CA ILE A 74 -9.04 2.16 -0.05
C ILE A 74 -9.76 1.70 1.21
N GLU A 75 -11.06 1.46 1.09
CA GLU A 75 -11.81 0.99 2.22
C GLU A 75 -11.31 -0.34 2.72
N ALA A 76 -11.03 -1.25 1.80
CA ALA A 76 -10.53 -2.56 2.17
C ALA A 76 -9.19 -2.44 2.90
N LEU A 77 -8.32 -1.57 2.41
CA LEU A 77 -7.03 -1.37 3.03
C LEU A 77 -7.18 -0.77 4.43
N GLN A 78 -8.01 0.24 4.56
CA GLN A 78 -8.17 0.87 5.85
C GLN A 78 -8.74 -0.10 6.88
N GLY A 79 -9.70 -0.88 6.45
CA GLY A 79 -10.33 -1.81 7.37
C GLY A 79 -9.40 -2.93 7.80
N ALA A 80 -8.58 -3.42 6.89
CA ALA A 80 -7.74 -4.55 7.21
C ALA A 80 -6.43 -4.16 7.87
N ALA A 81 -5.89 -3.01 7.52
CA ALA A 81 -4.58 -2.61 8.03
C ALA A 81 -4.64 -1.78 9.29
N GLY A 82 -5.77 -1.20 9.61
CA GLY A 82 -5.83 -0.26 10.72
C GLY A 82 -5.87 -0.95 12.06
N THR A 83 -5.18 -0.38 13.03
CA THR A 83 -5.26 -0.84 14.40
C THR A 83 -5.76 0.31 15.28
N GLY A 84 -5.88 1.49 14.72
CA GLY A 84 -6.30 2.65 15.49
C GLY A 84 -5.16 3.31 16.20
N LYS A 85 -3.93 2.92 15.90
CA LYS A 85 -2.78 3.49 16.57
C LYS A 85 -1.86 4.17 15.60
N ILE A 86 -1.05 5.07 16.13
CA ILE A 86 -0.09 5.73 15.32
C ILE A 86 0.84 4.71 14.74
N GLY A 87 1.19 4.84 13.51
CA GLY A 87 2.07 3.89 12.85
C GLY A 87 1.37 2.88 12.00
N ASP A 88 0.05 3.00 11.86
CA ASP A 88 -0.69 2.08 11.02
C ASP A 88 -0.32 2.19 9.54
N GLY A 89 0.14 3.33 9.10
CA GLY A 89 0.61 3.45 7.72
C GLY A 89 -0.15 4.48 6.93
N LYS A 90 0.03 4.43 5.62
CA LYS A 90 -0.57 5.39 4.73
C LYS A 90 -0.92 4.76 3.42
N ILE A 91 -1.81 5.36 2.69
CA ILE A 91 -2.21 4.91 1.38
C ILE A 91 -1.99 6.05 0.42
N PHE A 92 -1.33 5.78 -0.67
CA PHE A 92 -1.09 6.77 -1.71
C PHE A 92 -1.80 6.34 -2.98
N VAL A 93 -2.40 7.28 -3.68
CA VAL A 93 -3.09 7.00 -4.92
C VAL A 93 -2.47 7.89 -5.99
N THR A 94 -1.99 7.29 -7.04
CA THR A 94 -1.32 8.02 -8.12
C THR A 94 -1.95 7.68 -9.45
N ALA A 95 -2.14 8.65 -10.29
CA ALA A 95 -2.67 8.39 -11.62
C ALA A 95 -1.61 7.70 -12.47
N LEU A 96 -2.02 6.66 -13.18
CA LEU A 96 -1.13 5.96 -14.07
C LEU A 96 -1.47 6.32 -15.49
N GLU A 97 -0.46 6.70 -16.24
CA GLU A 97 -0.70 7.03 -17.63
C GLU A 97 -0.87 5.80 -18.47
N GLN A 98 -0.23 4.74 -18.11
CA GLN A 98 -0.28 3.56 -18.93
C GLN A 98 0.13 2.34 -18.15
N VAL A 99 -0.53 1.23 -18.38
CA VAL A 99 -0.16 -0.05 -17.79
C VAL A 99 -0.15 -1.06 -18.93
N VAL A 100 0.96 -1.75 -19.12
CA VAL A 100 1.11 -2.68 -20.20
C VAL A 100 1.54 -4.01 -19.64
N ARG A 101 0.86 -5.08 -20.04
CA ARG A 101 1.25 -6.40 -19.59
C ARG A 101 2.41 -6.87 -20.46
N ILE A 102 3.41 -7.43 -19.85
CA ILE A 102 4.54 -7.90 -20.60
C ILE A 102 4.13 -9.07 -21.48
N LEU A 103 3.35 -9.96 -20.94
CA LEU A 103 2.97 -11.14 -21.68
C LEU A 103 2.03 -10.84 -22.84
N SER A 104 1.07 -9.97 -22.64
CA SER A 104 0.11 -9.77 -23.65
C SER A 104 0.32 -8.42 -24.18
N LEU A 105 0.30 -7.80 -24.90
CA LEU A 105 0.50 -6.48 -25.37
C LEU A 105 -0.71 -5.60 -25.17
N ILE A 106 -1.67 -6.07 -24.43
CA ILE A 106 -2.87 -5.30 -24.23
C ILE A 106 -2.67 -4.29 -23.14
N HIS A 107 -3.05 -3.05 -23.37
CA HIS A 107 -2.95 -2.03 -22.37
C HIS A 107 -4.08 -2.15 -21.40
N ILE A 108 -3.74 -2.24 -20.15
CA ILE A 108 -4.77 -2.36 -19.17
C ILE A 108 -5.27 -1.02 -18.76
N SER A 109 -4.51 0.03 -19.03
CA SER A 109 -4.90 1.32 -18.57
C SER A 109 -6.09 1.91 -19.27
N GLU A 110 -6.57 1.25 -20.31
CA GLU A 110 -7.70 1.78 -20.96
C GLU A 110 -8.85 0.97 -20.68
N PRO A 111 -9.60 1.31 -19.78
CA PRO A 111 -10.69 0.51 -19.33
C PRO A 111 -11.66 0.20 -20.41
N THR A 112 -11.75 1.00 -21.36
CA THR A 112 -12.74 0.69 -22.27
C THR A 112 -12.24 -0.17 -23.30
N ARG A 113 -11.11 -0.21 -23.50
CA ARG A 113 -10.66 -0.95 -24.49
C ARG A 113 -10.84 -2.15 -24.35
N ARG A 114 -11.02 -2.61 -24.12
CA ARG A 114 -11.28 -3.56 -23.84
C ARG A 114 -11.00 -4.39 -24.03
N TYR A 115 -10.59 -4.47 -23.96
CA TYR A 115 -10.21 -5.35 -23.99
C TYR A 115 -10.85 -6.03 -24.55
N ALA A 116 -11.21 -5.70 -24.92
CA ALA A 116 -11.90 -6.28 -25.51
C ALA A 116 -11.42 -6.65 -26.18
#